data_6eeb001842f22cc18f3de307051d7605
#
_entry.id   6eeb001842f22cc18f3de307051d7605
#
_cell.length_a   1.000
_cell.length_b   1.000
_cell.length_c   1.000
_cell.angle_alpha   90.00
_cell.angle_beta   90.00
_cell.angle_gamma   90.00
#
_symmetry.space_group_name_H-M   'P 1'
#
loop_
_entity.id
_entity.type
_entity.pdbx_description
1 polymer ?
#
loop_
_entity_poly.entity_id
_entity_poly.type
_entity_poly.pdbx_seq_one_letter_code
_entity_poly.pdbx_strand_id
1 'polypeptide(L)'
;MKIAVCVKQVPDTTSPRRLDPATSRLDRSGEGAINATDINAVEEALRIKEAHGGEVVVVSFGPTKALDSLRKALAMGADRAILVSDEAAAGSDLVATSYALAKALERESADLVLFGQQSSDSDGAVLWSAVADRLRRPLVSQVADLGIDGATVTGKRQTEFGYDV
;
A
#
# COMPACT_ATOMS: atom_id res chain seq x y z
N MET A 1 5.92 -15.45 -9.80
CA MET A 1 5.99 -14.75 -8.50
C MET A 1 4.68 -14.04 -8.22
N LYS A 2 4.18 -14.06 -6.98
CA LYS A 2 2.99 -13.31 -6.59
C LYS A 2 3.40 -12.04 -5.84
N ILE A 3 3.00 -10.89 -6.31
CA ILE A 3 3.31 -9.58 -5.73
C ILE A 3 2.03 -8.99 -5.16
N ALA A 4 2.02 -8.66 -3.88
CA ALA A 4 0.93 -7.91 -3.26
C ALA A 4 1.32 -6.44 -3.13
N VAL A 5 0.42 -5.53 -3.50
CA VAL A 5 0.62 -4.10 -3.34
C VAL A 5 -0.47 -3.55 -2.43
N CYS A 6 -0.08 -2.95 -1.30
CA CYS A 6 -1.03 -2.28 -0.43
C CYS A 6 -1.30 -0.88 -0.95
N VAL A 7 -2.57 -0.57 -1.19
CA VAL A 7 -3.01 0.74 -1.70
C VAL A 7 -4.04 1.36 -0.77
N LYS A 8 -4.01 2.68 -0.66
CA LYS A 8 -4.94 3.44 0.18
C LYS A 8 -5.75 4.43 -0.66
N GLN A 9 -7.05 4.51 -0.40
CA GLN A 9 -7.83 5.64 -0.85
C GLN A 9 -7.63 6.81 0.10
N VAL A 10 -7.27 7.96 -0.44
CA VAL A 10 -7.10 9.23 0.27
C VAL A 10 -8.06 10.27 -0.29
N PRO A 11 -8.39 11.34 0.44
CA PRO A 11 -9.12 12.47 -0.14
C PRO A 11 -8.36 13.03 -1.35
N ASP A 12 -9.10 13.40 -2.39
CA ASP A 12 -8.49 14.02 -3.56
C ASP A 12 -7.69 15.27 -3.16
N THR A 13 -6.51 15.43 -3.73
CA THR A 13 -5.58 16.54 -3.40
C THR A 13 -6.12 17.90 -3.79
N THR A 14 -7.07 17.97 -4.70
CA THR A 14 -7.75 19.19 -5.12
C THR A 14 -8.87 19.62 -4.16
N SER A 15 -9.32 18.70 -3.30
CA SER A 15 -10.36 18.94 -2.32
C SER A 15 -9.81 19.61 -1.05
N PRO A 16 -10.51 20.59 -0.47
CA PRO A 16 -10.10 21.19 0.80
C PRO A 16 -10.09 20.13 1.92
N ARG A 17 -8.98 20.03 2.62
CA ARG A 17 -8.89 19.18 3.81
C ARG A 17 -9.66 19.83 4.96
N ARG A 18 -10.62 19.10 5.51
CA ARG A 18 -11.44 19.53 6.64
C ARG A 18 -11.40 18.50 7.75
N LEU A 19 -11.38 18.96 8.98
CA LEU A 19 -11.58 18.10 10.13
C LEU A 19 -13.05 18.17 10.56
N ASP A 20 -13.60 17.03 10.88
CA ASP A 20 -14.91 16.94 11.54
C ASP A 20 -14.75 17.48 12.98
N PRO A 21 -15.46 18.57 13.36
CA PRO A 21 -15.30 19.18 14.66
C PRO A 21 -15.78 18.30 15.82
N ALA A 22 -16.67 17.35 15.57
CA ALA A 22 -17.20 16.45 16.59
C ALA A 22 -16.23 15.30 16.91
N THR A 23 -15.50 14.80 15.90
CA THR A 23 -14.63 13.62 16.02
C THR A 23 -13.16 13.94 15.94
N SER A 24 -12.80 15.17 15.56
CA SER A 24 -11.42 15.60 15.27
C SER A 24 -10.73 14.74 14.20
N ARG A 25 -11.50 14.07 13.34
CA ARG A 25 -11.00 13.23 12.25
C ARG A 25 -11.08 13.97 10.94
N LEU A 26 -10.18 13.60 10.03
CA LEU A 26 -10.22 14.09 8.65
C LEU A 26 -11.54 13.66 7.99
N ASP A 27 -12.26 14.62 7.41
CA ASP A 27 -13.45 14.36 6.61
C ASP A 27 -13.03 13.68 5.29
N ARG A 28 -13.57 12.50 5.04
CA ARG A 28 -13.34 11.67 3.84
C ARG A 28 -14.62 11.45 3.03
N SER A 29 -15.65 12.25 3.27
CA SER A 29 -16.94 12.14 2.57
C SER A 29 -16.86 12.55 1.10
N GLY A 30 -15.94 13.47 0.76
CA GLY A 30 -15.70 13.96 -0.59
C GLY A 30 -15.11 12.92 -1.54
N GLU A 31 -14.76 13.33 -2.76
CA GLU A 31 -14.10 12.45 -3.73
C GLU A 31 -12.78 11.91 -3.18
N GLY A 32 -12.48 10.66 -3.51
CA GLY A 32 -11.26 9.99 -3.14
C GLY A 32 -10.40 9.65 -4.35
N ALA A 33 -9.11 9.59 -4.13
CA ALA A 33 -8.12 9.16 -5.11
C ALA A 33 -7.26 8.03 -4.53
N ILE A 34 -6.65 7.23 -5.38
CA ILE A 34 -5.58 6.35 -4.96
C ILE A 34 -4.38 7.21 -4.53
N ASN A 35 -3.75 6.85 -3.42
CA ASN A 35 -2.60 7.58 -2.90
C ASN A 35 -1.46 7.59 -3.93
N ALA A 36 -0.84 8.74 -4.17
CA ALA A 36 0.12 8.91 -5.26
C ALA A 36 1.36 8.00 -5.13
N THR A 37 1.88 7.82 -3.92
CA THR A 37 3.03 6.95 -3.70
C THR A 37 2.68 5.46 -3.85
N ASP A 38 1.41 5.09 -3.65
CA ASP A 38 0.96 3.72 -3.88
C ASP A 38 0.83 3.43 -5.39
N ILE A 39 0.55 4.44 -6.23
CA ILE A 39 0.59 4.31 -7.69
C ILE A 39 2.00 3.86 -8.13
N ASN A 40 3.05 4.48 -7.60
CA ASN A 40 4.43 4.09 -7.91
C ASN A 40 4.70 2.62 -7.51
N ALA A 41 4.17 2.18 -6.36
CA ALA A 41 4.30 0.79 -5.95
C ALA A 41 3.54 -0.19 -6.86
N VAL A 42 2.37 0.21 -7.39
CA VAL A 42 1.63 -0.58 -8.39
C VAL A 42 2.41 -0.65 -9.71
N GLU A 43 2.93 0.48 -10.20
CA GLU A 43 3.74 0.52 -11.42
C GLU A 43 4.99 -0.36 -11.31
N GLU A 44 5.68 -0.32 -10.16
CA GLU A 44 6.84 -1.16 -9.91
C GLU A 44 6.47 -2.65 -9.89
N ALA A 45 5.35 -3.02 -9.26
CA ALA A 45 4.85 -4.39 -9.28
C ALA A 45 4.55 -4.88 -10.69
N LEU A 46 3.96 -4.03 -11.53
CA LEU A 46 3.66 -4.35 -12.94
C LEU A 46 4.94 -4.49 -13.74
N ARG A 47 5.93 -3.61 -13.55
CA ARG A 47 7.26 -3.71 -14.19
C ARG A 47 7.94 -5.04 -13.85
N ILE A 48 7.88 -5.46 -12.58
CA ILE A 48 8.44 -6.73 -12.14
C ILE A 48 7.68 -7.91 -12.78
N LYS A 49 6.35 -7.85 -12.81
CA LYS A 49 5.51 -8.87 -13.46
C LYS A 49 5.82 -8.99 -14.95
N GLU A 50 6.02 -7.89 -15.66
CA GLU A 50 6.38 -7.89 -17.09
C GLU A 50 7.74 -8.57 -17.32
N ALA A 51 8.72 -8.32 -16.45
CA ALA A 51 10.07 -8.87 -16.60
C ALA A 51 10.18 -10.34 -16.18
N HIS A 52 9.45 -10.76 -15.15
CA HIS A 52 9.64 -12.07 -14.48
C HIS A 52 8.40 -12.97 -14.50
N GLY A 53 7.30 -12.49 -15.03
CA GLY A 53 6.00 -13.18 -14.97
C GLY A 53 5.42 -13.17 -13.55
N GLY A 54 4.20 -13.67 -13.43
CA GLY A 54 3.52 -13.81 -12.14
C GLY A 54 2.20 -13.07 -12.06
N GLU A 55 1.77 -12.76 -10.84
CA GLU A 55 0.47 -12.15 -10.51
C GLU A 55 0.68 -10.92 -9.64
N VAL A 56 -0.03 -9.83 -9.94
CA VAL A 56 -0.11 -8.63 -9.09
C VAL A 56 -1.48 -8.54 -8.44
N VAL A 57 -1.50 -8.55 -7.11
CA VAL A 57 -2.71 -8.45 -6.28
C VAL A 57 -2.67 -7.13 -5.50
N VAL A 58 -3.66 -6.26 -5.70
CA VAL A 58 -3.76 -5.03 -4.91
C VAL A 58 -4.66 -5.25 -3.70
N VAL A 59 -4.22 -4.79 -2.53
CA VAL A 59 -4.91 -4.97 -1.25
C VAL A 59 -5.18 -3.60 -0.63
N SER A 60 -6.41 -3.37 -0.19
CA SER A 60 -6.78 -2.16 0.56
C SER A 60 -7.53 -2.53 1.83
N PHE A 61 -7.25 -1.80 2.91
CA PHE A 61 -8.03 -1.85 4.14
C PHE A 61 -8.75 -0.52 4.32
N GLY A 62 -10.08 -0.57 4.31
CA GLY A 62 -10.88 0.65 4.37
C GLY A 62 -12.36 0.41 4.12
N PRO A 63 -13.16 1.48 4.06
CA PRO A 63 -14.59 1.40 3.76
C PRO A 63 -14.82 0.95 2.31
N THR A 64 -16.05 0.53 2.01
CA THR A 64 -16.45 0.08 0.66
C THR A 64 -16.11 1.09 -0.45
N LYS A 65 -16.07 2.39 -0.14
CA LYS A 65 -15.63 3.44 -1.07
C LYS A 65 -14.21 3.22 -1.62
N ALA A 66 -13.33 2.53 -0.90
CA ALA A 66 -11.98 2.21 -1.37
C ALA A 66 -11.95 1.31 -2.61
N LEU A 67 -13.10 0.69 -2.98
CA LEU A 67 -13.24 -0.03 -4.24
C LEU A 67 -12.91 0.83 -5.48
N ASP A 68 -13.12 2.13 -5.42
CA ASP A 68 -12.81 3.01 -6.55
C ASP A 68 -11.31 3.10 -6.81
N SER A 69 -10.50 3.13 -5.75
CA SER A 69 -9.04 3.07 -5.87
C SER A 69 -8.55 1.69 -6.34
N LEU A 70 -9.19 0.62 -5.87
CA LEU A 70 -8.88 -0.73 -6.33
C LEU A 70 -9.22 -0.93 -7.82
N ARG A 71 -10.35 -0.39 -8.29
CA ARG A 71 -10.71 -0.41 -9.72
C ARG A 71 -9.69 0.35 -10.57
N LYS A 72 -9.16 1.47 -10.09
CA LYS A 72 -8.09 2.20 -10.78
C LYS A 72 -6.82 1.35 -10.89
N ALA A 73 -6.42 0.68 -9.82
CA ALA A 73 -5.25 -0.21 -9.85
C ALA A 73 -5.45 -1.42 -10.78
N LEU A 74 -6.66 -1.98 -10.86
CA LEU A 74 -7.01 -3.01 -11.85
C LEU A 74 -6.92 -2.45 -13.29
N ALA A 75 -7.38 -1.22 -13.52
CA ALA A 75 -7.28 -0.57 -14.83
C ALA A 75 -5.81 -0.26 -15.22
N MET A 76 -4.90 -0.14 -14.26
CA MET A 76 -3.46 -0.04 -14.52
C MET A 76 -2.83 -1.37 -14.96
N GLY A 77 -3.47 -2.51 -14.67
CA GLY A 77 -2.97 -3.84 -15.08
C GLY A 77 -2.79 -4.86 -13.95
N ALA A 78 -3.21 -4.53 -12.72
CA ALA A 78 -3.24 -5.51 -11.64
C ALA A 78 -4.25 -6.64 -11.96
N ASP A 79 -3.92 -7.86 -11.57
CA ASP A 79 -4.72 -9.05 -11.92
C ASP A 79 -5.93 -9.24 -10.99
N ARG A 80 -5.75 -8.93 -9.70
CA ARG A 80 -6.80 -9.05 -8.68
C ARG A 80 -6.76 -7.90 -7.69
N ALA A 81 -7.91 -7.67 -7.04
CA ALA A 81 -8.05 -6.69 -5.97
C ALA A 81 -8.75 -7.30 -4.77
N ILE A 82 -8.31 -6.95 -3.58
CA ILE A 82 -8.86 -7.38 -2.30
C ILE A 82 -9.19 -6.14 -1.47
N LEU A 83 -10.43 -6.03 -1.07
CA LEU A 83 -10.85 -5.06 -0.06
C LEU A 83 -11.08 -5.77 1.26
N VAL A 84 -10.35 -5.37 2.28
CA VAL A 84 -10.63 -5.72 3.68
C VAL A 84 -11.49 -4.60 4.25
N SER A 85 -12.76 -4.88 4.51
CA SER A 85 -13.74 -3.87 4.95
C SER A 85 -14.65 -4.46 6.03
N ASP A 86 -14.77 -3.73 7.14
CA ASP A 86 -15.69 -4.02 8.23
C ASP A 86 -16.04 -2.70 8.92
N GLU A 87 -17.30 -2.48 9.23
CA GLU A 87 -17.73 -1.27 9.94
C GLU A 87 -17.11 -1.17 11.33
N ALA A 88 -16.90 -2.30 11.99
CA ALA A 88 -16.23 -2.36 13.30
C ALA A 88 -14.76 -1.92 13.24
N ALA A 89 -14.16 -1.89 12.06
CA ALA A 89 -12.78 -1.43 11.84
C ALA A 89 -12.69 0.10 11.72
N ALA A 90 -13.82 0.83 11.72
CA ALA A 90 -13.80 2.28 11.59
C ALA A 90 -13.03 2.91 12.76
N GLY A 91 -12.03 3.74 12.43
CA GLY A 91 -11.17 4.37 13.42
C GLY A 91 -10.01 3.53 13.93
N SER A 92 -9.70 2.42 13.27
CA SER A 92 -8.50 1.63 13.51
C SER A 92 -7.25 2.52 13.51
N ASP A 93 -6.42 2.34 14.51
CA ASP A 93 -5.07 2.91 14.55
C ASP A 93 -4.08 2.10 13.71
N LEU A 94 -2.81 2.47 13.76
CA LEU A 94 -1.74 1.79 13.05
C LEU A 94 -1.61 0.31 13.47
N VAL A 95 -1.80 0.02 14.75
CA VAL A 95 -1.63 -1.33 15.30
C VAL A 95 -2.73 -2.26 14.75
N ALA A 96 -3.99 -1.83 14.82
CA ALA A 96 -5.13 -2.58 14.29
C ALA A 96 -5.06 -2.69 12.74
N THR A 97 -4.70 -1.60 12.05
CA THR A 97 -4.55 -1.57 10.59
C THR A 97 -3.46 -2.54 10.13
N SER A 98 -2.28 -2.52 10.77
CA SER A 98 -1.18 -3.44 10.42
C SER A 98 -1.57 -4.90 10.66
N TYR A 99 -2.36 -5.19 11.69
CA TYR A 99 -2.85 -6.53 11.96
C TYR A 99 -3.80 -7.02 10.86
N ALA A 100 -4.78 -6.21 10.49
CA ALA A 100 -5.75 -6.56 9.45
C ALA A 100 -5.07 -6.80 8.10
N LEU A 101 -4.15 -5.90 7.70
CA LEU A 101 -3.38 -6.06 6.47
C LEU A 101 -2.48 -7.29 6.51
N ALA A 102 -1.76 -7.55 7.61
CA ALA A 102 -0.93 -8.74 7.74
C ALA A 102 -1.76 -10.02 7.58
N LYS A 103 -2.95 -10.10 8.18
CA LYS A 103 -3.85 -11.25 8.04
C LYS A 103 -4.35 -11.45 6.60
N ALA A 104 -4.62 -10.38 5.88
CA ALA A 104 -4.99 -10.48 4.46
C ALA A 104 -3.80 -10.96 3.61
N LEU A 105 -2.61 -10.42 3.86
CA LEU A 105 -1.38 -10.78 3.14
C LEU A 105 -0.92 -12.22 3.44
N GLU A 106 -1.08 -12.70 4.67
CA GLU A 106 -0.84 -14.11 5.03
C GLU A 106 -1.71 -15.06 4.19
N ARG A 107 -2.99 -14.72 4.00
CA ARG A 107 -3.93 -15.51 3.19
C ARG A 107 -3.55 -15.54 1.71
N GLU A 108 -3.02 -14.43 1.20
CA GLU A 108 -2.57 -14.33 -0.18
C GLU A 108 -1.27 -15.08 -0.42
N SER A 109 -0.47 -15.31 0.61
CA SER A 109 0.85 -15.98 0.49
C SER A 109 1.72 -15.32 -0.59
N ALA A 110 1.75 -13.97 -0.62
CA ALA A 110 2.54 -13.23 -1.59
C ALA A 110 4.05 -13.42 -1.36
N ASP A 111 4.81 -13.55 -2.44
CA ASP A 111 6.27 -13.66 -2.39
C ASP A 111 6.91 -12.31 -2.03
N LEU A 112 6.39 -11.23 -2.62
CA LEU A 112 6.82 -9.86 -2.40
C LEU A 112 5.63 -8.99 -2.00
N VAL A 113 5.83 -8.07 -1.06
CA VAL A 113 4.83 -7.08 -0.65
C VAL A 113 5.39 -5.69 -0.84
N LEU A 114 4.68 -4.85 -1.59
CA LEU A 114 5.06 -3.47 -1.85
C LEU A 114 4.08 -2.50 -1.17
N PHE A 115 4.62 -1.40 -0.68
CA PHE A 115 3.87 -0.28 -0.13
C PHE A 115 4.38 1.02 -0.76
N GLY A 116 3.51 2.00 -0.90
CA GLY A 116 3.94 3.38 -1.01
C GLY A 116 4.63 3.84 0.27
N GLN A 117 5.46 4.84 0.18
CA GLN A 117 6.25 5.33 1.31
C GLN A 117 5.36 5.79 2.46
N GLN A 118 4.31 6.57 2.14
CA GLN A 118 3.36 7.12 3.11
C GLN A 118 2.07 7.54 2.42
N SER A 119 1.01 7.73 3.19
CA SER A 119 -0.24 8.26 2.66
C SER A 119 -0.33 9.77 2.85
N SER A 120 -0.79 10.50 1.83
CA SER A 120 -0.89 11.96 1.83
C SER A 120 -1.87 12.53 2.87
N ASP A 121 -2.71 11.69 3.48
CA ASP A 121 -3.72 12.08 4.46
C ASP A 121 -3.29 11.89 5.92
N SER A 122 -2.28 11.06 6.18
CA SER A 122 -1.84 10.76 7.56
C SER A 122 -0.33 10.78 7.76
N ASP A 123 0.47 10.74 6.68
CA ASP A 123 1.94 10.80 6.67
C ASP A 123 2.63 9.88 7.70
N GLY A 124 2.01 8.75 8.02
CA GLY A 124 2.43 7.87 9.11
C GLY A 124 3.78 7.19 8.87
N ALA A 125 4.15 6.91 7.64
CA ALA A 125 5.43 6.38 7.15
C ALA A 125 6.05 5.19 7.95
N VAL A 126 5.23 4.42 8.67
CA VAL A 126 5.67 3.28 9.51
C VAL A 126 4.78 2.04 9.39
N LEU A 127 3.67 2.12 8.65
CA LEU A 127 2.73 1.00 8.51
C LEU A 127 3.39 -0.24 7.89
N TRP A 128 4.21 -0.05 6.89
CA TRP A 128 4.93 -1.11 6.20
C TRP A 128 5.89 -1.86 7.13
N SER A 129 6.56 -1.17 8.07
CA SER A 129 7.42 -1.82 9.06
C SER A 129 6.63 -2.66 10.06
N ALA A 130 5.49 -2.15 10.53
CA ALA A 130 4.61 -2.89 11.42
C ALA A 130 4.02 -4.14 10.74
N VAL A 131 3.71 -4.07 9.44
CA VAL A 131 3.23 -5.22 8.67
C VAL A 131 4.36 -6.23 8.45
N ALA A 132 5.57 -5.80 8.09
CA ALA A 132 6.72 -6.68 7.90
C ALA A 132 7.08 -7.44 9.18
N ASP A 133 7.08 -6.76 10.34
CA ASP A 133 7.30 -7.38 11.65
C ASP A 133 6.26 -8.48 11.93
N ARG A 134 4.96 -8.20 11.72
CA ARG A 134 3.89 -9.18 11.90
C ARG A 134 4.01 -10.39 10.99
N LEU A 135 4.44 -10.18 9.76
CA LEU A 135 4.68 -11.25 8.79
C LEU A 135 6.01 -11.97 9.03
N ARG A 136 6.86 -11.45 9.94
CA ARG A 136 8.23 -11.94 10.19
C ARG A 136 9.04 -12.01 8.90
N ARG A 137 8.96 -10.97 8.09
CA ARG A 137 9.65 -10.86 6.81
C ARG A 137 10.67 -9.73 6.84
N PRO A 138 11.80 -9.88 6.11
CA PRO A 138 12.76 -8.79 5.95
C PRO A 138 12.10 -7.60 5.28
N LEU A 139 12.62 -6.41 5.59
CA LEU A 139 12.11 -5.14 5.09
C LEU A 139 13.25 -4.30 4.54
N VAL A 140 13.02 -3.70 3.37
CA VAL A 140 13.84 -2.62 2.83
C VAL A 140 12.94 -1.40 2.63
N SER A 141 13.29 -0.28 3.25
CA SER A 141 12.52 0.97 3.18
C SER A 141 13.17 2.00 2.27
N GLN A 142 12.38 2.97 1.78
CA GLN A 142 12.84 4.09 0.94
C GLN A 142 13.59 3.65 -0.32
N VAL A 143 13.08 2.59 -0.95
CA VAL A 143 13.66 2.03 -2.17
C VAL A 143 13.35 2.94 -3.35
N ALA A 144 14.38 3.42 -4.01
CA ALA A 144 14.29 4.22 -5.23
C ALA A 144 14.36 3.36 -6.50
N ASP A 145 14.96 2.17 -6.40
CA ASP A 145 15.07 1.22 -7.49
C ASP A 145 15.12 -0.21 -6.92
N LEU A 146 14.41 -1.14 -7.55
CA LEU A 146 14.26 -2.52 -7.10
C LEU A 146 14.72 -3.49 -8.19
N GLY A 147 15.69 -4.33 -7.83
CA GLY A 147 16.16 -5.42 -8.67
C GLY A 147 15.73 -6.78 -8.12
N ILE A 148 15.43 -7.72 -9.03
CA ILE A 148 15.10 -9.10 -8.68
C ILE A 148 15.97 -10.04 -9.50
N ASP A 149 16.69 -10.93 -8.80
CA ASP A 149 17.47 -12.00 -9.41
C ASP A 149 17.17 -13.32 -8.67
N GLY A 150 16.39 -14.17 -9.33
CA GLY A 150 15.88 -15.41 -8.73
C GLY A 150 15.10 -15.15 -7.44
N ALA A 151 15.64 -15.60 -6.31
CA ALA A 151 15.05 -15.40 -4.98
C ALA A 151 15.63 -14.19 -4.22
N THR A 152 16.55 -13.47 -4.84
CA THR A 152 17.21 -12.31 -4.23
C THR A 152 16.53 -11.02 -4.66
N VAL A 153 16.22 -10.17 -3.68
CA VAL A 153 15.69 -8.83 -3.89
C VAL A 153 16.76 -7.83 -3.49
N THR A 154 17.12 -6.93 -4.40
CA THR A 154 18.08 -5.85 -4.17
C THR A 154 17.35 -4.52 -4.23
N GLY A 155 17.47 -3.71 -3.18
CA GLY A 155 16.87 -2.39 -3.13
C GLY A 155 17.92 -1.29 -3.10
N LYS A 156 17.89 -0.37 -4.07
CA LYS A 156 18.67 0.86 -4.01
C LYS A 156 17.93 1.85 -3.13
N ARG A 157 18.45 2.06 -1.93
CA ARG A 157 17.83 2.90 -0.91
C ARG A 157 18.37 4.32 -0.96
N GLN A 158 17.49 5.29 -0.96
CA GLN A 158 17.88 6.69 -0.84
C GLN A 158 18.20 7.03 0.62
N THR A 159 19.32 7.73 0.83
CA THR A 159 19.77 8.25 2.13
C THR A 159 20.08 9.75 2.02
N GLU A 160 20.35 10.42 3.13
CA GLU A 160 20.76 11.84 3.13
C GLU A 160 22.10 12.07 2.39
N PHE A 161 22.93 11.05 2.29
CA PHE A 161 24.28 11.13 1.71
C PHE A 161 24.40 10.46 0.34
N GLY A 162 23.31 9.97 -0.23
CA GLY A 162 23.31 9.27 -1.52
C GLY A 162 22.45 8.03 -1.52
N TYR A 163 22.99 6.92 -2.03
CA TYR A 163 22.27 5.65 -2.13
C TYR A 163 23.08 4.52 -1.50
N ASP A 164 22.37 3.65 -0.77
CA ASP A 164 22.84 2.34 -0.32
C ASP A 164 22.20 1.24 -1.18
N VAL A 165 22.91 0.14 -1.37
CA VAL A 165 22.42 -1.06 -2.10
C VAL A 165 22.53 -2.28 -1.21
#